data_fa07d9f84d312f16c4bb43eb5ee49d35
#
_entry.id   fa07d9f84d312f16c4bb43eb5ee49d35
#
_cell.length_a   1.000
_cell.length_b   1.000
_cell.length_c   1.000
_cell.angle_alpha   90.00
_cell.angle_beta   90.00
_cell.angle_gamma   90.00
#
_symmetry.space_group_name_H-M   'P 1'
#
loop_
_entity.id
_entity.type
_entity.pdbx_description
1 polymer ?
#
loop_
_entity_poly.entity_id
_entity_poly.type
_entity_poly.pdbx_seq_one_letter_code
_entity_poly.pdbx_strand_id
1 'polypeptide(L)'
;QAYLSEPLPLSLKAENYMNGKLDVAYLFDMTPSIDANTALEILKNPKNFSRLHNYGDDIEFLPSKTVYIDVDKKDVLASGMVDSSNLSKVADKIELNLRSKTYIGKHEITIMDLLQNNKWNRPIYFAVTVGADNYVGLDDYMELEGMAYRITPIKSDPFATSERVNTEKMYDNMMHKFKWGGIAENPDIYMDENNLRMTSTFRFMFVRLAEAMLDEVRQERLKQNYGEALAVVLDYGYDLPKLDARSMSAFRNMTANYYANERLLSSNSFSDSLIISRARPIAENILGINAEGMTNNELASAMRNYARNIDTTAVN
;
A
#
# COMPACT_ATOMS: atom_id res chain seq x y z
N GLN A 1 19.49 21.82 -19.29
CA GLN A 1 18.62 20.64 -19.09
C GLN A 1 17.54 21.02 -18.11
N ALA A 2 16.37 21.42 -18.62
CA ALA A 2 15.24 21.77 -17.78
C ALA A 2 14.47 20.49 -17.46
N TYR A 3 14.85 19.81 -16.40
CA TYR A 3 14.13 18.63 -15.94
C TYR A 3 12.87 18.97 -15.15
N LEU A 4 12.75 20.19 -14.69
CA LEU A 4 11.58 20.70 -13.99
C LEU A 4 11.09 21.93 -14.72
N SER A 5 10.01 21.82 -15.46
CA SER A 5 9.33 22.97 -16.09
C SER A 5 8.70 23.89 -15.04
N GLU A 6 8.47 23.39 -13.84
CA GLU A 6 7.87 24.09 -12.72
C GLU A 6 8.66 23.79 -11.43
N PRO A 7 8.75 24.74 -10.48
CA PRO A 7 9.40 24.53 -9.20
C PRO A 7 8.72 23.42 -8.41
N LEU A 8 9.48 22.76 -7.51
CA LEU A 8 8.92 21.82 -6.57
C LEU A 8 7.99 22.57 -5.58
N PRO A 9 6.86 21.98 -5.21
CA PRO A 9 5.91 22.58 -4.27
C PRO A 9 6.41 22.44 -2.82
N LEU A 10 7.50 23.11 -2.48
CA LEU A 10 8.09 23.12 -1.15
C LEU A 10 7.64 24.36 -0.37
N SER A 11 7.25 24.18 0.88
CA SER A 11 6.93 25.27 1.79
C SER A 11 8.17 25.83 2.49
N LEU A 12 9.19 24.99 2.71
CA LEU A 12 10.49 25.40 3.22
C LEU A 12 11.33 26.00 2.09
N LYS A 13 11.87 27.18 2.33
CA LYS A 13 12.71 27.88 1.37
C LYS A 13 14.16 27.42 1.45
N ALA A 14 14.93 27.65 0.38
CA ALA A 14 16.35 27.35 0.34
C ALA A 14 17.12 27.96 1.54
N GLU A 15 16.74 29.17 1.97
CA GLU A 15 17.34 29.86 3.12
C GLU A 15 17.17 29.12 4.46
N ASN A 16 16.10 28.29 4.58
CA ASN A 16 15.90 27.45 5.76
C ASN A 16 16.92 26.32 5.84
N TYR A 17 17.36 25.81 4.68
CA TYR A 17 18.35 24.74 4.56
C TYR A 17 19.79 25.26 4.46
N MET A 18 19.96 26.54 4.06
CA MET A 18 21.28 27.20 4.03
C MET A 18 21.61 27.69 5.44
N ASN A 19 22.88 27.71 5.76
CA ASN A 19 23.43 28.12 7.07
C ASN A 19 23.27 27.09 8.21
N GLY A 20 23.07 25.79 7.87
CA GLY A 20 23.05 24.71 8.85
C GLY A 20 21.83 24.68 9.78
N LYS A 21 20.80 25.47 9.49
CA LYS A 21 19.64 25.61 10.38
C LYS A 21 18.68 24.41 10.36
N LEU A 22 18.59 23.66 9.23
CA LEU A 22 17.74 22.49 9.10
C LEU A 22 18.54 21.26 8.63
N ASP A 23 19.70 21.04 9.20
CA ASP A 23 20.50 19.86 8.85
C ASP A 23 19.92 18.58 9.48
N VAL A 24 19.46 18.69 10.72
CA VAL A 24 18.92 17.58 11.51
C VAL A 24 17.83 18.10 12.44
N ALA A 25 16.69 17.41 12.47
CA ALA A 25 15.64 17.61 13.47
C ALA A 25 15.52 16.36 14.36
N TYR A 26 15.70 16.54 15.68
CA TYR A 26 15.55 15.47 16.66
C TYR A 26 14.09 15.12 16.87
N LEU A 27 13.81 13.85 17.12
CA LEU A 27 12.44 13.33 17.30
C LEU A 27 12.19 12.98 18.76
N PHE A 28 11.12 13.52 19.33
CA PHE A 28 10.68 13.25 20.71
C PHE A 28 9.27 12.65 20.73
N ASP A 29 8.96 11.87 21.74
CA ASP A 29 7.64 11.29 21.97
C ASP A 29 6.82 12.16 22.96
N MET A 30 6.66 13.45 22.68
CA MET A 30 5.90 14.37 23.51
C MET A 30 4.41 14.32 23.18
N THR A 31 4.05 13.94 21.95
CA THR A 31 2.67 13.79 21.46
C THR A 31 2.56 12.52 20.63
N PRO A 32 1.42 11.84 20.63
CA PRO A 32 1.25 10.59 19.86
C PRO A 32 1.48 10.75 18.36
N SER A 33 1.01 11.85 17.78
CA SER A 33 1.20 12.18 16.36
C SER A 33 0.97 13.68 16.14
N ILE A 34 1.52 14.21 15.04
CA ILE A 34 1.27 15.59 14.59
C ILE A 34 1.00 15.59 13.08
N ASP A 35 0.26 16.58 12.60
CA ASP A 35 0.11 16.78 11.16
C ASP A 35 1.37 17.42 10.54
N ALA A 36 1.60 17.13 9.25
CA ALA A 36 2.80 17.56 8.56
C ALA A 36 2.89 19.10 8.42
N ASN A 37 1.77 19.83 8.30
CA ASN A 37 1.82 21.30 8.28
C ASN A 37 2.33 21.83 9.62
N THR A 38 1.81 21.32 10.74
CA THR A 38 2.29 21.71 12.08
C THR A 38 3.77 21.37 12.24
N ALA A 39 4.23 20.20 11.78
CA ALA A 39 5.63 19.83 11.80
C ALA A 39 6.49 20.82 11.03
N LEU A 40 6.08 21.19 9.81
CA LEU A 40 6.79 22.14 8.96
C LEU A 40 6.78 23.55 9.55
N GLU A 41 5.69 24.00 10.16
CA GLU A 41 5.63 25.31 10.84
C GLU A 41 6.53 25.37 12.08
N ILE A 42 6.67 24.27 12.82
CA ILE A 42 7.65 24.16 13.89
C ILE A 42 9.06 24.36 13.34
N LEU A 43 9.41 23.67 12.25
CA LEU A 43 10.74 23.74 11.62
C LEU A 43 11.04 25.08 10.95
N LYS A 44 10.02 25.83 10.51
CA LYS A 44 10.19 27.19 9.95
C LYS A 44 10.46 28.24 11.02
N ASN A 45 10.03 28.03 12.24
CA ASN A 45 10.06 29.04 13.28
C ASN A 45 11.33 28.94 14.15
N PRO A 46 12.31 29.81 13.97
CA PRO A 46 13.57 29.74 14.72
C PRO A 46 13.41 29.97 16.23
N LYS A 47 12.25 30.49 16.67
CA LYS A 47 11.99 30.72 18.11
C LYS A 47 11.53 29.43 18.82
N ASN A 48 11.17 28.38 18.11
CA ASN A 48 10.82 27.10 18.70
C ASN A 48 12.04 26.32 19.19
N PHE A 49 13.24 26.64 18.71
CA PHE A 49 14.50 26.00 19.07
C PHE A 49 14.97 26.31 20.49
N SER A 50 14.63 27.49 21.03
CA SER A 50 15.10 27.94 22.33
C SER A 50 14.51 27.21 23.54
N ARG A 51 13.56 26.28 23.33
CA ARG A 51 12.83 25.60 24.42
C ARG A 51 13.54 24.38 25.02
N LEU A 52 14.57 23.87 24.37
CA LEU A 52 15.35 22.74 24.87
C LEU A 52 16.76 23.14 25.38
N HIS A 53 16.85 24.25 26.09
CA HIS A 53 18.08 24.74 26.72
C HIS A 53 18.85 23.70 27.58
N ASN A 54 18.23 22.57 27.90
CA ASN A 54 18.86 21.54 28.73
C ASN A 54 19.95 20.72 28.00
N TYR A 55 20.14 20.89 26.69
CA TYR A 55 21.12 20.15 25.90
C TYR A 55 22.37 20.97 25.52
N GLY A 56 22.46 22.19 25.98
CA GLY A 56 23.67 23.05 25.80
C GLY A 56 23.77 23.76 24.46
N ASP A 57 23.08 23.27 23.42
CA ASP A 57 23.00 23.87 22.09
C ASP A 57 21.53 24.03 21.66
N ASP A 58 21.27 25.00 20.80
CA ASP A 58 19.94 25.12 20.17
C ASP A 58 19.73 23.98 19.16
N ILE A 59 18.86 23.04 19.49
CA ILE A 59 18.55 21.92 18.62
C ILE A 59 17.18 22.09 17.96
N GLU A 60 17.10 21.68 16.70
CA GLU A 60 15.85 21.55 15.99
C GLU A 60 15.17 20.25 16.36
N PHE A 61 13.85 20.28 16.61
CA PHE A 61 13.14 19.08 17.00
C PHE A 61 11.69 19.07 16.55
N LEU A 62 11.17 17.83 16.45
CA LEU A 62 9.73 17.56 16.32
C LEU A 62 9.22 16.87 17.59
N PRO A 63 8.02 17.23 18.08
CA PRO A 63 7.48 16.69 19.31
C PRO A 63 6.86 15.29 19.15
N SER A 64 6.88 14.71 17.94
CA SER A 64 6.34 13.39 17.66
C SER A 64 7.23 12.60 16.70
N LYS A 65 7.26 11.30 16.89
CA LYS A 65 7.84 10.31 15.98
C LYS A 65 6.86 9.78 14.93
N THR A 66 5.64 10.30 14.93
CA THR A 66 4.61 9.96 13.95
C THR A 66 4.07 11.26 13.36
N VAL A 67 4.26 11.43 12.06
CA VAL A 67 3.74 12.58 11.32
C VAL A 67 2.71 12.06 10.32
N TYR A 68 1.54 12.70 10.23
CA TYR A 68 0.54 12.32 9.25
C TYR A 68 0.28 13.45 8.24
N ILE A 69 -0.11 13.05 7.05
CA ILE A 69 -0.51 13.92 5.94
C ILE A 69 -1.95 13.56 5.60
N ASP A 70 -2.86 14.52 5.67
CA ASP A 70 -4.25 14.33 5.28
C ASP A 70 -4.35 14.15 3.75
N VAL A 71 -5.19 13.20 3.32
CA VAL A 71 -5.39 12.88 1.91
C VAL A 71 -6.76 13.34 1.46
N ASP A 72 -6.80 14.34 0.56
CA ASP A 72 -8.05 14.68 -0.12
C ASP A 72 -8.29 13.72 -1.29
N LYS A 73 -9.32 12.88 -1.17
CA LYS A 73 -9.71 11.92 -2.21
C LYS A 73 -10.09 12.59 -3.54
N LYS A 74 -10.53 13.86 -3.49
CA LYS A 74 -10.83 14.63 -4.70
C LYS A 74 -9.55 14.98 -5.47
N ASP A 75 -8.52 15.42 -4.76
CA ASP A 75 -7.21 15.72 -5.35
C ASP A 75 -6.59 14.45 -5.95
N VAL A 76 -6.69 13.32 -5.24
CA VAL A 76 -6.20 12.01 -5.72
C VAL A 76 -6.91 11.60 -7.01
N LEU A 77 -8.23 11.72 -7.07
CA LEU A 77 -9.02 11.38 -8.25
C LEU A 77 -8.72 12.34 -9.43
N ALA A 78 -8.64 13.64 -9.15
CA ALA A 78 -8.34 14.66 -10.15
C ALA A 78 -6.95 14.48 -10.78
N SER A 79 -5.98 13.99 -10.02
CA SER A 79 -4.63 13.71 -10.51
C SER A 79 -4.53 12.47 -11.43
N GLY A 80 -5.60 11.65 -11.50
CA GLY A 80 -5.58 10.38 -12.22
C GLY A 80 -4.63 9.33 -11.62
N MET A 81 -4.18 9.54 -10.38
CA MET A 81 -3.26 8.62 -9.71
C MET A 81 -3.94 7.30 -9.34
N VAL A 82 -5.21 7.37 -9.00
CA VAL A 82 -6.04 6.22 -8.60
C VAL A 82 -7.34 6.27 -9.40
N ASP A 83 -7.72 5.14 -9.96
CA ASP A 83 -9.00 5.01 -10.65
C ASP A 83 -10.17 5.10 -9.66
N SER A 84 -11.32 5.55 -10.15
CA SER A 84 -12.54 5.69 -9.34
C SER A 84 -12.96 4.38 -8.65
N SER A 85 -12.70 3.23 -9.28
CA SER A 85 -12.95 1.90 -8.71
C SER A 85 -12.10 1.58 -7.46
N ASN A 86 -10.94 2.21 -7.32
CA ASN A 86 -10.02 2.02 -6.21
C ASN A 86 -10.08 3.14 -5.16
N LEU A 87 -10.97 4.12 -5.34
CA LEU A 87 -11.10 5.27 -4.43
C LEU A 87 -11.45 4.86 -2.98
N SER A 88 -12.18 3.76 -2.81
CA SER A 88 -12.50 3.19 -1.49
C SER A 88 -11.26 2.67 -0.73
N LYS A 89 -10.18 2.35 -1.45
CA LYS A 89 -8.91 1.88 -0.86
C LYS A 89 -7.98 3.03 -0.46
N VAL A 90 -8.27 4.26 -0.91
CA VAL A 90 -7.48 5.44 -0.57
C VAL A 90 -7.62 5.73 0.92
N ALA A 91 -6.48 5.78 1.61
CA ALA A 91 -6.41 6.14 3.02
C ALA A 91 -6.82 7.60 3.23
N ASP A 92 -7.44 7.89 4.36
CA ASP A 92 -7.78 9.28 4.72
C ASP A 92 -6.52 10.05 5.18
N LYS A 93 -5.49 9.32 5.60
CA LYS A 93 -4.19 9.87 6.05
C LYS A 93 -3.06 8.96 5.62
N ILE A 94 -1.93 9.56 5.25
CA ILE A 94 -0.64 8.87 5.17
C ILE A 94 0.10 9.10 6.47
N GLU A 95 0.62 8.04 7.04
CA GLU A 95 1.38 8.06 8.28
C GLU A 95 2.87 7.83 7.97
N LEU A 96 3.68 8.82 8.32
CA LEU A 96 5.13 8.72 8.32
C LEU A 96 5.57 8.19 9.69
N ASN A 97 5.87 6.89 9.76
CA ASN A 97 6.29 6.24 11.00
C ASN A 97 7.81 6.38 11.19
N LEU A 98 8.21 7.32 12.01
CA LEU A 98 9.62 7.64 12.30
C LEU A 98 10.10 7.05 13.64
N ARG A 99 9.37 6.10 14.24
CA ARG A 99 9.65 5.57 15.58
C ARG A 99 11.02 4.90 15.73
N SER A 100 11.54 4.33 14.65
CA SER A 100 12.87 3.72 14.62
C SER A 100 14.01 4.74 14.62
N LYS A 101 13.70 6.03 14.40
CA LYS A 101 14.68 7.09 14.25
C LYS A 101 14.79 7.95 15.51
N THR A 102 16.00 8.46 15.76
CA THR A 102 16.28 9.48 16.79
C THR A 102 16.16 10.89 16.22
N TYR A 103 16.45 11.05 14.93
CA TYR A 103 16.40 12.30 14.21
C TYR A 103 16.04 12.05 12.73
N ILE A 104 15.65 13.09 12.05
CA ILE A 104 15.50 13.14 10.59
C ILE A 104 16.43 14.20 10.01
N GLY A 105 17.01 13.90 8.86
CA GLY A 105 17.90 14.81 8.15
C GLY A 105 17.16 15.64 7.09
N LYS A 106 17.90 16.51 6.45
CA LYS A 106 17.46 17.43 5.39
C LYS A 106 16.62 16.76 4.29
N HIS A 107 17.06 15.58 3.84
CA HIS A 107 16.39 14.85 2.76
C HIS A 107 15.01 14.35 3.19
N GLU A 108 14.87 13.87 4.43
CA GLU A 108 13.61 13.37 4.98
C GLU A 108 12.62 14.52 5.22
N ILE A 109 13.11 15.64 5.75
CA ILE A 109 12.33 16.88 5.90
C ILE A 109 11.83 17.36 4.53
N THR A 110 12.68 17.32 3.51
CA THR A 110 12.30 17.72 2.14
C THR A 110 11.25 16.78 1.55
N ILE A 111 11.35 15.46 1.80
CA ILE A 111 10.34 14.48 1.34
C ILE A 111 9.00 14.76 2.03
N MET A 112 9.00 15.00 3.34
CA MET A 112 7.79 15.34 4.09
C MET A 112 7.14 16.62 3.56
N ASP A 113 7.92 17.68 3.32
CA ASP A 113 7.45 18.95 2.77
C ASP A 113 6.88 18.77 1.35
N LEU A 114 7.57 18.01 0.52
CA LEU A 114 7.13 17.69 -0.84
C LEU A 114 5.79 16.93 -0.83
N LEU A 115 5.65 15.90 -0.01
CA LEU A 115 4.43 15.11 0.08
C LEU A 115 3.24 15.96 0.55
N GLN A 116 3.46 16.80 1.58
CA GLN A 116 2.43 17.67 2.13
C GLN A 116 1.91 18.68 1.10
N ASN A 117 2.79 19.25 0.28
CA ASN A 117 2.40 20.34 -0.63
C ASN A 117 2.14 19.90 -2.07
N ASN A 118 2.45 18.66 -2.43
CA ASN A 118 2.27 18.13 -3.79
C ASN A 118 0.79 17.91 -4.16
N LYS A 119 -0.09 17.67 -3.19
CA LYS A 119 -1.53 17.41 -3.42
C LYS A 119 -1.78 16.38 -4.53
N TRP A 120 -0.91 15.41 -4.64
CA TRP A 120 -0.94 14.33 -5.64
C TRP A 120 -0.83 14.77 -7.11
N ASN A 121 -0.53 16.04 -7.40
CA ASN A 121 -0.44 16.57 -8.75
C ASN A 121 0.71 15.97 -9.56
N ARG A 122 1.80 15.60 -8.90
CA ARG A 122 2.98 14.99 -9.52
C ARG A 122 3.26 13.64 -8.87
N PRO A 123 3.59 12.60 -9.65
CA PRO A 123 4.02 11.34 -9.10
C PRO A 123 5.37 11.47 -8.39
N ILE A 124 5.49 10.86 -7.23
CA ILE A 124 6.72 10.81 -6.43
C ILE A 124 7.21 9.37 -6.44
N TYR A 125 8.50 9.19 -6.73
CA TYR A 125 9.12 7.88 -6.83
C TYR A 125 10.38 7.78 -5.98
N PHE A 126 10.60 6.60 -5.39
CA PHE A 126 11.89 6.18 -4.88
C PHE A 126 12.51 5.17 -5.86
N ALA A 127 13.77 5.37 -6.21
CA ALA A 127 14.50 4.36 -7.00
C ALA A 127 14.67 3.08 -6.19
N VAL A 128 14.62 1.91 -6.82
CA VAL A 128 14.83 0.61 -6.15
C VAL A 128 16.20 0.47 -5.48
N THR A 129 17.14 1.34 -5.82
CA THR A 129 18.49 1.40 -5.24
C THR A 129 18.56 2.24 -3.96
N VAL A 130 17.49 2.94 -3.59
CA VAL A 130 17.41 3.68 -2.32
C VAL A 130 17.22 2.69 -1.19
N GLY A 131 18.05 2.79 -0.15
CA GLY A 131 17.92 1.92 1.03
C GLY A 131 16.65 2.24 1.83
N ALA A 132 16.04 1.21 2.43
CA ALA A 132 14.79 1.32 3.19
C ALA A 132 14.85 2.36 4.31
N ASP A 133 16.01 2.60 4.91
CA ASP A 133 16.21 3.63 5.94
C ASP A 133 15.85 5.05 5.48
N ASN A 134 15.80 5.28 4.16
CA ASN A 134 15.46 6.57 3.56
C ASN A 134 14.00 6.69 3.10
N TYR A 135 13.16 5.68 3.33
CA TYR A 135 11.75 5.69 2.91
C TYR A 135 10.84 6.52 3.81
N VAL A 136 11.37 7.07 4.90
CA VAL A 136 10.63 8.00 5.80
C VAL A 136 9.36 7.36 6.39
N GLY A 137 9.34 6.03 6.53
CA GLY A 137 8.17 5.28 7.00
C GLY A 137 7.02 5.18 5.99
N LEU A 138 7.33 5.31 4.69
CA LEU A 138 6.36 5.22 3.59
C LEU A 138 6.26 3.81 2.97
N ASP A 139 6.93 2.82 3.54
CA ASP A 139 7.01 1.46 3.00
C ASP A 139 5.63 0.89 2.64
N ASP A 140 4.66 1.10 3.52
CA ASP A 140 3.28 0.64 3.34
C ASP A 140 2.53 1.32 2.18
N TYR A 141 3.04 2.43 1.66
CA TYR A 141 2.40 3.24 0.62
C TYR A 141 3.10 3.14 -0.74
N MET A 142 4.06 2.24 -0.85
CA MET A 142 4.85 2.05 -2.06
C MET A 142 4.24 1.02 -3.00
N GLU A 143 4.35 1.29 -4.31
CA GLU A 143 3.94 0.39 -5.38
C GLU A 143 5.03 0.33 -6.44
N LEU A 144 5.55 -0.86 -6.72
CA LEU A 144 6.63 -1.07 -7.69
C LEU A 144 6.11 -0.95 -9.13
N GLU A 145 6.70 -0.04 -9.92
CA GLU A 145 6.33 0.21 -11.33
C GLU A 145 7.50 -0.01 -12.30
N GLY A 146 8.49 -0.82 -11.95
CA GLY A 146 9.69 -1.10 -12.74
C GLY A 146 10.96 -0.96 -11.93
N MET A 147 11.74 0.10 -12.17
CA MET A 147 12.98 0.42 -11.42
C MET A 147 12.74 1.47 -10.32
N ALA A 148 11.48 1.73 -9.99
CA ALA A 148 11.12 2.70 -8.97
C ALA A 148 9.81 2.33 -8.27
N TYR A 149 9.74 2.68 -6.99
CA TYR A 149 8.56 2.60 -6.16
C TYR A 149 7.79 3.91 -6.26
N ARG A 150 6.56 3.87 -6.73
CA ARG A 150 5.66 5.01 -6.70
C ARG A 150 5.01 5.14 -5.33
N ILE A 151 4.96 6.35 -4.79
CA ILE A 151 4.18 6.64 -3.60
C ILE A 151 2.71 6.82 -4.01
N THR A 152 1.84 6.06 -3.37
CA THR A 152 0.39 6.13 -3.59
C THR A 152 -0.32 6.26 -2.25
N PRO A 153 -1.49 6.90 -2.19
CA PRO A 153 -2.26 7.03 -0.95
C PRO A 153 -3.07 5.77 -0.62
N ILE A 154 -2.62 4.62 -1.08
CA ILE A 154 -3.23 3.32 -0.79
C ILE A 154 -2.26 2.53 0.08
N LYS A 155 -2.70 2.17 1.28
CA LYS A 155 -1.89 1.37 2.19
C LYS A 155 -1.84 -0.08 1.73
N SER A 156 -0.67 -0.70 1.81
CA SER A 156 -0.50 -2.13 1.55
C SER A 156 -1.30 -2.96 2.56
N ASP A 157 -1.76 -4.12 2.12
CA ASP A 157 -2.41 -5.07 3.01
C ASP A 157 -1.36 -5.60 4.02
N PRO A 158 -1.57 -5.44 5.33
CA PRO A 158 -0.63 -5.94 6.34
C PRO A 158 -0.49 -7.47 6.33
N PHE A 159 -1.40 -8.18 5.68
CA PHE A 159 -1.36 -9.64 5.50
C PHE A 159 -0.81 -10.07 4.13
N ALA A 160 -0.46 -9.11 3.27
CA ALA A 160 0.17 -9.46 2.00
C ALA A 160 1.55 -10.07 2.23
N THR A 161 1.81 -11.20 1.60
CA THR A 161 3.10 -11.90 1.68
C THR A 161 4.16 -11.31 0.77
N SER A 162 3.75 -10.43 -0.14
CA SER A 162 4.61 -9.78 -1.12
C SER A 162 4.39 -8.26 -1.12
N GLU A 163 5.40 -7.53 -1.55
CA GLU A 163 5.26 -6.09 -1.78
C GLU A 163 4.22 -5.81 -2.90
N ARG A 164 3.66 -4.62 -2.89
CA ARG A 164 2.70 -4.21 -3.90
C ARG A 164 3.39 -3.87 -5.22
N VAL A 165 3.05 -4.60 -6.27
CA VAL A 165 3.56 -4.42 -7.63
C VAL A 165 2.41 -4.02 -8.54
N ASN A 166 2.59 -2.96 -9.33
CA ASN A 166 1.69 -2.64 -10.42
C ASN A 166 2.12 -3.43 -11.66
N THR A 167 1.62 -4.64 -11.79
CA THR A 167 2.04 -5.60 -12.82
C THR A 167 1.84 -5.05 -14.23
N GLU A 168 0.73 -4.38 -14.51
CA GLU A 168 0.43 -3.79 -15.81
C GLU A 168 1.45 -2.71 -16.18
N LYS A 169 1.66 -1.73 -15.31
CA LYS A 169 2.61 -0.64 -15.56
C LYS A 169 4.05 -1.11 -15.58
N MET A 170 4.41 -2.01 -14.65
CA MET A 170 5.75 -2.56 -14.60
C MET A 170 6.07 -3.36 -15.86
N TYR A 171 5.12 -4.18 -16.33
CA TYR A 171 5.25 -4.91 -17.60
C TYR A 171 5.44 -3.95 -18.78
N ASP A 172 4.57 -2.96 -18.93
CA ASP A 172 4.66 -1.98 -20.02
C ASP A 172 5.98 -1.20 -19.98
N ASN A 173 6.41 -0.77 -18.80
CA ASN A 173 7.67 -0.06 -18.64
C ASN A 173 8.87 -0.94 -19.02
N MET A 174 8.94 -2.18 -18.52
CA MET A 174 10.10 -3.04 -18.70
C MET A 174 10.16 -3.69 -20.07
N MET A 175 9.01 -4.03 -20.67
CA MET A 175 8.96 -4.71 -21.95
C MET A 175 8.91 -3.76 -23.15
N HIS A 176 8.31 -2.58 -23.01
CA HIS A 176 8.05 -1.70 -24.14
C HIS A 176 8.77 -0.36 -24.09
N LYS A 177 9.04 0.19 -22.89
CA LYS A 177 9.59 1.53 -22.75
C LYS A 177 11.07 1.56 -22.41
N PHE A 178 11.57 0.60 -21.65
CA PHE A 178 12.98 0.54 -21.28
C PHE A 178 13.84 0.21 -22.49
N LYS A 179 15.01 0.86 -22.58
CA LYS A 179 15.98 0.66 -23.64
C LYS A 179 17.22 0.00 -23.04
N TRP A 180 17.62 -1.13 -23.62
CA TRP A 180 18.66 -2.00 -23.08
C TRP A 180 20.04 -1.75 -23.67
N GLY A 181 20.20 -0.70 -24.50
CA GLY A 181 21.52 -0.24 -25.00
C GLY A 181 22.26 -1.22 -25.88
N GLY A 182 21.53 -2.11 -26.58
CA GLY A 182 22.13 -3.10 -27.47
C GLY A 182 22.67 -4.35 -26.77
N ILE A 183 22.44 -4.53 -25.46
CA ILE A 183 22.90 -5.72 -24.71
C ILE A 183 22.23 -7.00 -25.24
N ALA A 184 20.99 -6.90 -25.72
CA ALA A 184 20.27 -8.05 -26.26
C ALA A 184 20.79 -8.48 -27.65
N GLU A 185 21.22 -7.51 -28.45
CA GLU A 185 21.69 -7.73 -29.83
C GLU A 185 23.18 -8.12 -29.90
N ASN A 186 23.95 -7.77 -28.88
CA ASN A 186 25.37 -8.06 -28.84
C ASN A 186 25.78 -8.77 -27.54
N PRO A 187 25.81 -10.11 -27.53
CA PRO A 187 26.15 -10.89 -26.35
C PRO A 187 27.63 -10.73 -25.92
N ASP A 188 28.51 -10.28 -26.82
CA ASP A 188 29.93 -10.09 -26.56
C ASP A 188 30.29 -8.68 -26.10
N ILE A 189 29.28 -7.84 -25.82
CA ILE A 189 29.53 -6.48 -25.34
C ILE A 189 30.26 -6.51 -23.99
N TYR A 190 31.37 -5.78 -23.94
CA TYR A 190 32.11 -5.63 -22.68
C TYR A 190 31.29 -4.84 -21.67
N MET A 191 31.12 -5.42 -20.50
CA MET A 191 30.50 -4.77 -19.37
C MET A 191 31.45 -4.70 -18.17
N ASP A 192 31.68 -3.52 -17.66
CA ASP A 192 32.41 -3.33 -16.41
C ASP A 192 31.60 -3.85 -15.20
N GLU A 193 32.22 -3.86 -14.03
CA GLU A 193 31.59 -4.37 -12.80
C GLU A 193 30.31 -3.61 -12.42
N ASN A 194 30.27 -2.30 -12.64
CA ASN A 194 29.09 -1.48 -12.35
C ASN A 194 27.93 -1.82 -13.29
N ASN A 195 28.22 -1.97 -14.58
CA ASN A 195 27.22 -2.37 -15.58
C ASN A 195 26.69 -3.78 -15.31
N LEU A 196 27.57 -4.72 -14.91
CA LEU A 196 27.15 -6.08 -14.52
C LEU A 196 26.23 -6.05 -13.29
N ARG A 197 26.54 -5.24 -12.29
CA ARG A 197 25.70 -5.08 -11.10
C ARG A 197 24.34 -4.48 -11.45
N MET A 198 24.31 -3.46 -12.30
CA MET A 198 23.03 -2.89 -12.78
C MET A 198 22.22 -3.91 -13.57
N THR A 199 22.87 -4.69 -14.44
CA THR A 199 22.20 -5.77 -15.18
C THR A 199 21.59 -6.82 -14.24
N SER A 200 22.27 -7.15 -13.15
CA SER A 200 21.74 -8.05 -12.11
C SER A 200 20.50 -7.46 -11.42
N THR A 201 20.51 -6.17 -11.13
CA THR A 201 19.33 -5.48 -10.58
C THR A 201 18.14 -5.55 -11.54
N PHE A 202 18.34 -5.30 -12.83
CA PHE A 202 17.29 -5.44 -13.83
C PHE A 202 16.72 -6.87 -13.89
N ARG A 203 17.59 -7.89 -13.91
CA ARG A 203 17.14 -9.30 -13.89
C ARG A 203 16.29 -9.60 -12.65
N PHE A 204 16.70 -9.10 -11.51
CA PHE A 204 15.94 -9.25 -10.28
C PHE A 204 14.55 -8.60 -10.37
N MET A 205 14.44 -7.42 -10.99
CA MET A 205 13.14 -6.77 -11.19
C MET A 205 12.23 -7.55 -12.14
N PHE A 206 12.78 -8.21 -13.17
CA PHE A 206 11.99 -9.13 -14.01
C PHE A 206 11.47 -10.34 -13.23
N VAL A 207 12.27 -10.90 -12.32
CA VAL A 207 11.81 -11.98 -11.43
C VAL A 207 10.65 -11.51 -10.56
N ARG A 208 10.77 -10.33 -9.94
CA ARG A 208 9.68 -9.74 -9.13
C ARG A 208 8.39 -9.53 -9.92
N LEU A 209 8.50 -9.05 -11.15
CA LEU A 209 7.34 -8.93 -12.04
C LEU A 209 6.70 -10.28 -12.31
N ALA A 210 7.51 -11.29 -12.67
CA ALA A 210 7.01 -12.62 -12.96
C ALA A 210 6.34 -13.27 -11.73
N GLU A 211 6.92 -13.12 -10.55
CA GLU A 211 6.32 -13.59 -9.29
C GLU A 211 4.99 -12.92 -9.02
N ALA A 212 4.90 -11.59 -9.13
CA ALA A 212 3.66 -10.85 -8.92
C ALA A 212 2.56 -11.26 -9.91
N MET A 213 2.90 -11.43 -11.20
CA MET A 213 1.96 -11.91 -12.21
C MET A 213 1.48 -13.35 -11.93
N LEU A 214 2.38 -14.24 -11.45
CA LEU A 214 2.00 -15.59 -11.04
C LEU A 214 1.08 -15.59 -9.81
N ASP A 215 1.33 -14.71 -8.86
CA ASP A 215 0.47 -14.58 -7.69
C ASP A 215 -0.92 -14.05 -8.04
N GLU A 216 -1.03 -13.10 -8.97
CA GLU A 216 -2.34 -12.67 -9.52
C GLU A 216 -3.10 -13.83 -10.16
N VAL A 217 -2.43 -14.62 -11.02
CA VAL A 217 -3.04 -15.80 -11.64
C VAL A 217 -3.46 -16.85 -10.61
N ARG A 218 -2.65 -17.07 -9.58
CA ARG A 218 -2.99 -17.98 -8.46
C ARG A 218 -4.22 -17.48 -7.71
N GLN A 219 -4.29 -16.19 -7.40
CA GLN A 219 -5.45 -15.60 -6.71
C GLN A 219 -6.71 -15.71 -7.54
N GLU A 220 -6.66 -15.42 -8.84
CA GLU A 220 -7.81 -15.57 -9.72
C GLU A 220 -8.25 -17.03 -9.85
N ARG A 221 -7.32 -17.98 -10.00
CA ARG A 221 -7.64 -19.42 -10.03
C ARG A 221 -8.24 -19.91 -8.72
N LEU A 222 -7.70 -19.45 -7.59
CA LEU A 222 -8.28 -19.78 -6.29
C LEU A 222 -9.71 -19.27 -6.17
N LYS A 223 -9.98 -18.03 -6.59
CA LYS A 223 -11.35 -17.47 -6.60
C LYS A 223 -12.28 -18.28 -7.50
N GLN A 224 -11.83 -18.63 -8.71
CA GLN A 224 -12.60 -19.41 -9.67
C GLN A 224 -12.87 -20.81 -9.15
N ASN A 225 -11.85 -21.55 -8.71
CA ASN A 225 -12.00 -22.90 -8.16
C ASN A 225 -12.89 -22.93 -6.92
N TYR A 226 -12.84 -21.87 -6.10
CA TYR A 226 -13.72 -21.72 -4.94
C TYR A 226 -15.18 -21.54 -5.34
N GLY A 227 -15.43 -20.67 -6.31
CA GLY A 227 -16.76 -20.43 -6.84
C GLY A 227 -17.36 -21.71 -7.43
N GLU A 228 -16.58 -22.44 -8.22
CA GLU A 228 -16.99 -23.71 -8.83
C GLU A 228 -17.23 -24.80 -7.78
N ALA A 229 -16.31 -24.98 -6.83
CA ALA A 229 -16.46 -25.97 -5.76
C ALA A 229 -17.68 -25.67 -4.87
N LEU A 230 -17.88 -24.39 -4.54
CA LEU A 230 -19.04 -23.96 -3.75
C LEU A 230 -20.34 -24.15 -4.52
N ALA A 231 -20.37 -23.85 -5.82
CA ALA A 231 -21.53 -24.08 -6.68
C ALA A 231 -21.89 -25.57 -6.73
N VAL A 232 -20.88 -26.45 -6.89
CA VAL A 232 -21.08 -27.90 -6.88
C VAL A 232 -21.68 -28.39 -5.55
N VAL A 233 -21.12 -27.95 -4.42
CA VAL A 233 -21.63 -28.30 -3.08
C VAL A 233 -23.10 -27.89 -2.89
N LEU A 234 -23.46 -26.72 -3.40
CA LEU A 234 -24.82 -26.18 -3.26
C LEU A 234 -25.83 -26.82 -4.23
N ASP A 235 -25.40 -27.18 -5.45
CA ASP A 235 -26.26 -27.78 -6.46
C ASP A 235 -26.56 -29.25 -6.17
N TYR A 236 -25.62 -30.00 -5.64
CA TYR A 236 -25.77 -31.43 -5.39
C TYR A 236 -26.25 -31.75 -3.98
N GLY A 237 -26.62 -30.76 -3.17
CA GLY A 237 -27.17 -31.00 -1.82
C GLY A 237 -26.21 -31.82 -0.96
N TYR A 238 -24.92 -31.49 -0.98
CA TYR A 238 -23.89 -32.21 -0.24
C TYR A 238 -24.27 -32.30 1.23
N ASP A 239 -24.21 -33.48 1.76
CA ASP A 239 -24.56 -33.78 3.14
C ASP A 239 -23.43 -33.24 4.05
N LEU A 240 -23.48 -31.94 4.32
CA LEU A 240 -22.51 -31.23 5.18
C LEU A 240 -22.30 -31.88 6.55
N PRO A 241 -23.30 -32.60 7.14
CA PRO A 241 -23.12 -33.37 8.37
C PRO A 241 -22.05 -34.47 8.32
N LYS A 242 -21.58 -34.86 7.12
CA LYS A 242 -20.53 -35.91 6.98
C LYS A 242 -19.10 -35.36 7.09
N LEU A 243 -18.92 -34.03 7.11
CA LEU A 243 -17.62 -33.44 7.32
C LEU A 243 -17.22 -33.52 8.81
N ASP A 244 -15.97 -33.90 9.08
CA ASP A 244 -15.44 -33.81 10.43
C ASP A 244 -15.38 -32.34 10.89
N ALA A 245 -15.27 -32.11 12.20
CA ALA A 245 -15.33 -30.77 12.79
C ALA A 245 -14.27 -29.83 12.23
N ARG A 246 -13.07 -30.34 11.89
CA ARG A 246 -11.96 -29.55 11.34
C ARG A 246 -12.25 -29.12 9.89
N SER A 247 -12.71 -30.09 9.08
CA SER A 247 -13.07 -29.82 7.69
C SER A 247 -14.28 -28.89 7.60
N MET A 248 -15.27 -29.03 8.48
CA MET A 248 -16.41 -28.12 8.57
C MET A 248 -15.97 -26.70 8.98
N SER A 249 -15.08 -26.56 9.94
CA SER A 249 -14.54 -25.24 10.34
C SER A 249 -13.77 -24.59 9.19
N ALA A 250 -12.91 -25.34 8.51
CA ALA A 250 -12.20 -24.85 7.32
C ALA A 250 -13.18 -24.42 6.23
N PHE A 251 -14.19 -25.25 5.92
CA PHE A 251 -15.20 -24.93 4.92
C PHE A 251 -15.99 -23.64 5.25
N ARG A 252 -16.41 -23.46 6.51
CA ARG A 252 -17.09 -22.25 6.96
C ARG A 252 -16.24 -21.01 6.83
N ASN A 253 -14.97 -21.10 7.27
CA ASN A 253 -14.03 -19.98 7.16
C ASN A 253 -13.81 -19.58 5.70
N MET A 254 -13.57 -20.56 4.84
CA MET A 254 -13.38 -20.37 3.42
C MET A 254 -14.61 -19.70 2.77
N THR A 255 -15.81 -20.19 3.07
CA THR A 255 -17.07 -19.65 2.56
C THR A 255 -17.30 -18.22 3.03
N ALA A 256 -17.07 -17.94 4.32
CA ALA A 256 -17.21 -16.60 4.87
C ALA A 256 -16.25 -15.61 4.21
N ASN A 257 -14.99 -15.99 4.00
CA ASN A 257 -13.99 -15.16 3.32
C ASN A 257 -14.34 -14.90 1.85
N TYR A 258 -14.87 -15.91 1.15
CA TYR A 258 -15.29 -15.76 -0.23
C TYR A 258 -16.40 -14.72 -0.38
N TYR A 259 -17.46 -14.82 0.43
CA TYR A 259 -18.59 -13.89 0.39
C TYR A 259 -18.32 -12.54 1.08
N ALA A 260 -17.26 -12.43 1.87
CA ALA A 260 -16.81 -11.15 2.44
C ALA A 260 -16.24 -10.18 1.38
N ASN A 261 -16.04 -10.64 0.14
CA ASN A 261 -15.60 -9.81 -0.97
C ASN A 261 -16.75 -8.92 -1.46
N GLU A 262 -16.72 -7.64 -1.10
CA GLU A 262 -17.74 -6.66 -1.48
C GLU A 262 -17.90 -6.51 -3.00
N ARG A 263 -16.83 -6.74 -3.78
CA ARG A 263 -16.90 -6.70 -5.24
C ARG A 263 -17.78 -7.82 -5.79
N LEU A 264 -17.75 -9.01 -5.18
CA LEU A 264 -18.57 -10.13 -5.61
C LEU A 264 -20.05 -9.80 -5.40
N LEU A 265 -20.41 -9.30 -4.22
CA LEU A 265 -21.82 -9.02 -3.86
C LEU A 265 -22.37 -7.75 -4.51
N SER A 266 -21.52 -6.90 -5.07
CA SER A 266 -21.91 -5.70 -5.84
C SER A 266 -21.80 -5.87 -7.36
N SER A 267 -21.36 -7.04 -7.84
CA SER A 267 -21.21 -7.30 -9.27
C SER A 267 -22.57 -7.50 -9.96
N ASN A 268 -22.67 -6.98 -11.17
CA ASN A 268 -23.83 -7.17 -12.06
C ASN A 268 -23.57 -8.22 -13.15
N SER A 269 -22.48 -9.01 -13.06
CA SER A 269 -22.22 -10.06 -14.05
C SER A 269 -23.16 -11.25 -13.87
N PHE A 270 -23.47 -11.93 -14.98
CA PHE A 270 -24.39 -13.08 -14.95
C PHE A 270 -23.85 -14.25 -14.11
N SER A 271 -22.53 -14.49 -14.15
CA SER A 271 -21.87 -15.52 -13.34
C SER A 271 -21.93 -15.21 -11.84
N ASP A 272 -21.84 -13.94 -11.48
CA ASP A 272 -21.87 -13.50 -10.09
C ASP A 272 -23.30 -13.47 -9.54
N SER A 273 -24.34 -13.30 -10.40
CA SER A 273 -25.73 -13.26 -9.95
C SER A 273 -26.17 -14.56 -9.28
N LEU A 274 -25.70 -15.71 -9.77
CA LEU A 274 -25.97 -17.02 -9.18
C LEU A 274 -25.32 -17.13 -7.78
N ILE A 275 -24.08 -16.69 -7.65
CA ILE A 275 -23.34 -16.70 -6.40
C ILE A 275 -23.98 -15.74 -5.39
N ILE A 276 -24.38 -14.55 -5.85
CA ILE A 276 -25.05 -13.53 -5.03
C ILE A 276 -26.42 -14.07 -4.52
N SER A 277 -27.19 -14.72 -5.38
CA SER A 277 -28.50 -15.28 -4.97
C SER A 277 -28.38 -16.36 -3.89
N ARG A 278 -27.23 -17.01 -3.79
CA ARG A 278 -26.94 -18.06 -2.80
C ARG A 278 -26.27 -17.55 -1.53
N ALA A 279 -25.81 -16.30 -1.51
CA ALA A 279 -25.12 -15.72 -0.36
C ALA A 279 -25.98 -15.76 0.91
N ARG A 280 -27.27 -15.45 0.83
CA ARG A 280 -28.18 -15.48 1.97
C ARG A 280 -28.42 -16.89 2.50
N PRO A 281 -28.82 -17.88 1.68
CA PRO A 281 -28.96 -19.26 2.15
C PRO A 281 -27.66 -19.80 2.79
N ILE A 282 -26.51 -19.43 2.27
CA ILE A 282 -25.21 -19.83 2.84
C ILE A 282 -24.99 -19.18 4.21
N ALA A 283 -25.22 -17.89 4.33
CA ALA A 283 -25.10 -17.17 5.60
C ALA A 283 -25.95 -17.83 6.68
N GLU A 284 -27.22 -18.11 6.36
CA GLU A 284 -28.19 -18.67 7.29
C GLU A 284 -27.90 -20.14 7.61
N ASN A 285 -27.77 -20.98 6.58
CA ASN A 285 -27.73 -22.44 6.76
C ASN A 285 -26.34 -22.99 7.11
N ILE A 286 -25.27 -22.29 6.67
CA ILE A 286 -23.89 -22.76 6.85
C ILE A 286 -23.17 -22.00 7.94
N LEU A 287 -23.30 -20.66 7.95
CA LEU A 287 -22.57 -19.80 8.88
C LEU A 287 -23.39 -19.48 10.15
N GLY A 288 -24.70 -19.72 10.15
CA GLY A 288 -25.58 -19.38 11.25
C GLY A 288 -25.76 -17.88 11.45
N ILE A 289 -25.62 -17.10 10.37
CA ILE A 289 -25.80 -15.64 10.38
C ILE A 289 -27.25 -15.35 10.02
N ASN A 290 -27.99 -14.65 10.86
CA ASN A 290 -29.33 -14.17 10.51
C ASN A 290 -29.21 -13.09 9.44
N ALA A 291 -29.55 -13.40 8.19
CA ALA A 291 -29.43 -12.50 7.04
C ALA A 291 -30.75 -11.80 6.66
N GLU A 292 -31.85 -12.01 7.45
CA GLU A 292 -33.13 -11.41 7.16
C GLU A 292 -33.07 -9.87 7.18
N GLY A 293 -33.53 -9.24 6.11
CA GLY A 293 -33.53 -7.78 5.96
C GLY A 293 -32.18 -7.12 5.66
N MET A 294 -31.07 -7.85 5.67
CA MET A 294 -29.76 -7.29 5.36
C MET A 294 -29.62 -6.91 3.89
N THR A 295 -28.94 -5.80 3.62
CA THR A 295 -28.40 -5.47 2.30
C THR A 295 -27.19 -6.37 1.97
N ASN A 296 -26.77 -6.43 0.69
CA ASN A 296 -25.59 -7.20 0.31
C ASN A 296 -24.31 -6.73 1.01
N ASN A 297 -24.19 -5.43 1.28
CA ASN A 297 -23.03 -4.87 1.99
C ASN A 297 -23.03 -5.25 3.48
N GLU A 298 -24.19 -5.23 4.11
CA GLU A 298 -24.34 -5.69 5.50
C GLU A 298 -24.07 -7.18 5.62
N LEU A 299 -24.54 -7.97 4.67
CA LEU A 299 -24.27 -9.39 4.60
C LEU A 299 -22.77 -9.70 4.43
N ALA A 300 -22.08 -8.99 3.51
CA ALA A 300 -20.64 -9.10 3.34
C ALA A 300 -19.88 -8.73 4.61
N SER A 301 -20.31 -7.68 5.31
CA SER A 301 -19.72 -7.26 6.58
C SER A 301 -19.93 -8.28 7.69
N ALA A 302 -21.11 -8.88 7.78
CA ALA A 302 -21.42 -9.93 8.74
C ALA A 302 -20.57 -11.18 8.50
N MET A 303 -20.41 -11.60 7.25
CA MET A 303 -19.56 -12.74 6.85
C MET A 303 -18.08 -12.47 7.14
N ARG A 304 -17.60 -11.23 6.91
CA ARG A 304 -16.23 -10.81 7.25
C ARG A 304 -15.98 -10.87 8.76
N ASN A 305 -16.93 -10.40 9.55
CA ASN A 305 -16.83 -10.47 11.01
C ASN A 305 -16.84 -11.91 11.50
N TYR A 306 -17.64 -12.77 10.89
CA TYR A 306 -17.64 -14.21 11.19
C TYR A 306 -16.27 -14.83 10.91
N ALA A 307 -15.68 -14.58 9.73
CA ALA A 307 -14.34 -15.08 9.38
C ALA A 307 -13.26 -14.64 10.38
N ARG A 308 -13.26 -13.37 10.77
CA ARG A 308 -12.31 -12.83 11.76
C ARG A 308 -12.44 -13.49 13.14
N ASN A 309 -13.67 -13.81 13.55
CA ASN A 309 -13.89 -14.43 14.87
C ASN A 309 -13.48 -15.90 14.92
N ILE A 310 -13.50 -16.61 13.78
CA ILE A 310 -13.01 -18.00 13.71
C ILE A 310 -11.49 -18.03 13.87
N ASP A 311 -10.75 -17.11 13.26
CA ASP A 311 -9.29 -17.07 13.35
C ASP A 311 -8.80 -16.83 14.79
N THR A 312 -9.60 -16.13 15.62
CA THR A 312 -9.26 -15.89 17.03
C THR A 312 -9.54 -17.09 17.96
N THR A 313 -10.40 -18.02 17.56
CA THR A 313 -10.74 -19.21 18.37
C THR A 313 -9.91 -20.45 18.03
N ALA A 314 -9.18 -20.45 16.92
CA ALA A 314 -8.32 -21.55 16.50
C ALA A 314 -6.91 -21.53 17.12
N VAL A 315 -6.59 -20.54 17.96
CA VAL A 315 -5.26 -20.32 18.58
C VAL A 315 -5.25 -20.65 20.08
N ASN A 316 -6.35 -21.18 20.64
CA ASN A 316 -6.40 -21.66 22.05
C ASN A 316 -6.49 -23.17 22.13
#